data_b215bc9c9e4d9d93f6927fd80693b9bf
#
_entry.id   b215bc9c9e4d9d93f6927fd80693b9bf
#
_cell.length_a   1.000
_cell.length_b   1.000
_cell.length_c   1.000
_cell.angle_alpha   90.00
_cell.angle_beta   90.00
_cell.angle_gamma   90.00
#
_symmetry.space_group_name_H-M   'P 1'
#
loop_
_entity.id
_entity.type
_entity.pdbx_description
1 polymer ?
#
loop_
_entity_poly.entity_id
_entity_poly.type
_entity_poly.pdbx_seq_one_letter_code
_entity_poly.pdbx_strand_id
1 'polypeptide(L)'
;AAVVNKPGGGGGPFPGAAEVANAPADGYTIGSFVVGVPIIGPLVGVPGFEDPDLFEPVGIFIIYPFLLAASGDAPYSNMAELAEYAQSHKVALGHFGHPLIPTKATFVAAMELGFEFGSDAAFDMNDCNTLASGDADVINTTAALVLPCLDDLKVLATFTGDQRTSVTPNVATLSEQVPGIVVPTLWNGLFVKKGTPQIVKDKITAVAKRVVASDAVAKVAK
;
A
#
# COMPACT_ATOMS: atom_id res chain seq x y z
N ALA A 1 20.75 -13.99 8.31
CA ALA A 1 19.31 -14.04 8.08
C ALA A 1 19.04 -14.16 6.58
N ALA A 2 18.05 -14.92 6.20
CA ALA A 2 17.56 -14.97 4.81
C ALA A 2 16.33 -14.08 4.69
N VAL A 3 16.28 -13.25 3.62
CA VAL A 3 15.08 -12.52 3.24
C VAL A 3 14.32 -13.36 2.21
N VAL A 4 13.06 -13.62 2.49
CA VAL A 4 12.18 -14.41 1.60
C VAL A 4 10.99 -13.55 1.23
N ASN A 5 10.82 -13.26 -0.05
CA ASN A 5 9.65 -12.57 -0.55
C ASN A 5 8.55 -13.60 -0.89
N LYS A 6 7.35 -13.35 -0.39
CA LYS A 6 6.15 -14.14 -0.67
C LYS A 6 5.10 -13.20 -1.27
N PRO A 7 5.22 -12.88 -2.57
CA PRO A 7 4.27 -11.99 -3.24
C PRO A 7 2.88 -12.61 -3.25
N GLY A 8 1.88 -11.74 -3.25
CA GLY A 8 0.50 -12.17 -3.06
C GLY A 8 -0.21 -12.70 -4.30
N GLY A 9 0.35 -12.50 -5.51
CA GLY A 9 -0.30 -12.93 -6.76
C GLY A 9 -1.75 -12.46 -6.86
N GLY A 10 -2.05 -11.21 -6.47
CA GLY A 10 -3.42 -10.70 -6.35
C GLY A 10 -4.11 -10.98 -5.01
N GLY A 11 -3.55 -11.84 -4.17
CA GLY A 11 -4.03 -12.12 -2.81
C GLY A 11 -3.56 -11.11 -1.75
N GLY A 12 -2.85 -10.07 -2.17
CA GLY A 12 -2.31 -9.07 -1.26
C GLY A 12 -1.20 -9.61 -0.34
N PRO A 13 -1.03 -9.06 0.85
CA PRO A 13 0.09 -9.37 1.74
C PRO A 13 -0.09 -10.64 2.59
N PHE A 14 -1.24 -11.31 2.50
CA PHE A 14 -1.60 -12.40 3.40
C PHE A 14 -0.80 -13.68 3.23
N PRO A 15 -0.35 -14.12 2.03
CA PRO A 15 0.49 -15.30 1.88
C PRO A 15 1.80 -15.21 2.67
N GLY A 16 2.47 -14.05 2.63
CA GLY A 16 3.67 -13.82 3.45
C GLY A 16 3.39 -13.80 4.95
N ALA A 17 2.26 -13.22 5.35
CA ALA A 17 1.85 -13.18 6.75
C ALA A 17 1.49 -14.57 7.30
N ALA A 18 0.92 -15.45 6.48
CA ALA A 18 0.61 -16.83 6.84
C ALA A 18 1.86 -17.64 7.21
N GLU A 19 2.99 -17.38 6.56
CA GLU A 19 4.27 -18.02 6.92
C GLU A 19 4.66 -17.68 8.36
N VAL A 20 4.51 -16.42 8.77
CA VAL A 20 4.82 -15.98 10.14
C VAL A 20 3.80 -16.54 11.14
N ALA A 21 2.52 -16.57 10.77
CA ALA A 21 1.45 -17.13 11.61
C ALA A 21 1.66 -18.61 11.92
N ASN A 22 2.20 -19.36 10.95
CA ASN A 22 2.45 -20.79 11.09
C ASN A 22 3.84 -21.13 11.67
N ALA A 23 4.73 -20.14 11.80
CA ALA A 23 6.06 -20.35 12.36
C ALA A 23 6.02 -20.57 13.89
N PRO A 24 7.08 -21.14 14.50
CA PRO A 24 7.25 -21.12 15.94
C PRO A 24 7.37 -19.71 16.49
N ALA A 25 6.87 -19.46 17.71
CA ALA A 25 6.98 -18.17 18.39
C ALA A 25 8.35 -18.00 19.08
N ASP A 26 9.42 -18.24 18.37
CA ASP A 26 10.82 -18.23 18.86
C ASP A 26 11.61 -16.99 18.39
N GLY A 27 10.99 -16.17 17.50
CA GLY A 27 11.59 -14.94 16.96
C GLY A 27 12.59 -15.15 15.83
N TYR A 28 12.76 -16.37 15.32
CA TYR A 28 13.57 -16.61 14.13
C TYR A 28 12.82 -16.31 12.82
N THR A 29 11.49 -16.24 12.89
CA THR A 29 10.66 -15.80 11.76
C THR A 29 10.07 -14.43 12.08
N ILE A 30 10.44 -13.44 11.27
CA ILE A 30 10.01 -12.05 11.41
C ILE A 30 9.28 -11.67 10.14
N GLY A 31 8.07 -11.10 10.26
CA GLY A 31 7.30 -10.59 9.14
C GLY A 31 7.49 -9.09 8.96
N SER A 32 7.57 -8.66 7.70
CA SER A 32 7.38 -7.26 7.32
C SER A 32 5.98 -7.12 6.74
N PHE A 33 5.07 -6.47 7.47
CA PHE A 33 3.67 -6.38 7.08
C PHE A 33 3.26 -4.93 6.85
N VAL A 34 2.42 -4.76 5.82
CA VAL A 34 1.63 -3.54 5.63
C VAL A 34 0.53 -3.45 6.68
N VAL A 35 0.08 -2.22 6.97
CA VAL A 35 -1.00 -1.92 7.93
C VAL A 35 -2.26 -2.79 7.74
N GLY A 36 -2.55 -3.20 6.51
CA GLY A 36 -3.71 -4.03 6.19
C GLY A 36 -3.71 -5.42 6.82
N VAL A 37 -2.54 -6.03 7.07
CA VAL A 37 -2.47 -7.38 7.65
C VAL A 37 -3.01 -7.42 9.08
N PRO A 38 -2.45 -6.65 10.04
CA PRO A 38 -2.90 -6.74 11.43
C PRO A 38 -4.24 -6.03 11.69
N ILE A 39 -4.70 -5.16 10.80
CA ILE A 39 -5.91 -4.36 11.00
C ILE A 39 -7.06 -4.86 10.13
N ILE A 40 -6.85 -4.92 8.80
CA ILE A 40 -7.93 -5.29 7.89
C ILE A 40 -8.25 -6.78 7.96
N GLY A 41 -7.24 -7.64 8.11
CA GLY A 41 -7.44 -9.09 8.22
C GLY A 41 -8.53 -9.47 9.22
N PRO A 42 -8.39 -9.07 10.50
CA PRO A 42 -9.42 -9.33 11.51
C PRO A 42 -10.75 -8.63 11.23
N LEU A 43 -10.73 -7.37 10.78
CA LEU A 43 -11.95 -6.58 10.57
C LEU A 43 -12.87 -7.13 9.48
N VAL A 44 -12.29 -7.71 8.43
CA VAL A 44 -13.08 -8.26 7.31
C VAL A 44 -13.15 -9.79 7.34
N GLY A 45 -12.62 -10.43 8.38
CA GLY A 45 -12.67 -11.88 8.55
C GLY A 45 -11.87 -12.63 7.47
N VAL A 46 -10.65 -12.16 7.15
CA VAL A 46 -9.79 -12.89 6.22
C VAL A 46 -9.46 -14.26 6.82
N PRO A 47 -9.73 -15.37 6.10
CA PRO A 47 -9.51 -16.71 6.64
C PRO A 47 -8.09 -16.93 7.18
N GLY A 48 -8.00 -17.32 8.47
CA GLY A 48 -6.75 -17.49 9.20
C GLY A 48 -6.16 -16.22 9.81
N PHE A 49 -6.84 -15.07 9.68
CA PHE A 49 -6.42 -13.78 10.22
C PHE A 49 -7.52 -13.09 11.03
N GLU A 50 -8.51 -13.84 11.49
CA GLU A 50 -9.64 -13.32 12.27
C GLU A 50 -9.22 -12.89 13.69
N ASP A 51 -8.13 -13.45 14.23
CA ASP A 51 -7.57 -13.07 15.53
C ASP A 51 -6.74 -11.79 15.41
N PRO A 52 -7.18 -10.65 16.00
CA PRO A 52 -6.43 -9.40 15.98
C PRO A 52 -5.08 -9.49 16.73
N ASP A 53 -4.94 -10.49 17.59
CA ASP A 53 -3.75 -10.72 18.41
C ASP A 53 -2.79 -11.77 17.79
N LEU A 54 -3.00 -12.17 16.54
CA LEU A 54 -2.18 -13.21 15.90
C LEU A 54 -0.68 -12.84 15.84
N PHE A 55 -0.39 -11.56 15.76
CA PHE A 55 0.96 -11.01 15.68
C PHE A 55 1.22 -9.98 16.77
N GLU A 56 2.49 -9.88 17.17
CA GLU A 56 2.97 -8.83 18.05
C GLU A 56 3.88 -7.86 17.29
N PRO A 57 3.65 -6.53 17.37
CA PRO A 57 4.45 -5.54 16.69
C PRO A 57 5.83 -5.41 17.35
N VAL A 58 6.86 -5.32 16.53
CA VAL A 58 8.22 -4.96 16.95
C VAL A 58 8.49 -3.47 16.72
N GLY A 59 7.98 -2.93 15.61
CA GLY A 59 8.05 -1.51 15.31
C GLY A 59 7.69 -1.18 13.87
N ILE A 60 7.22 0.04 13.65
CA ILE A 60 7.02 0.62 12.32
C ILE A 60 8.39 1.14 11.85
N PHE A 61 8.78 0.83 10.63
CA PHE A 61 10.07 1.25 10.08
C PHE A 61 9.97 2.11 8.83
N ILE A 62 8.81 2.15 8.16
CA ILE A 62 8.55 2.99 7.01
C ILE A 62 7.10 3.44 6.96
N ILE A 63 6.91 4.71 6.62
CA ILE A 63 5.64 5.29 6.20
C ILE A 63 5.84 5.71 4.75
N TYR A 64 4.91 5.40 3.87
CA TYR A 64 5.05 5.69 2.46
C TYR A 64 3.75 6.20 1.84
N PRO A 65 3.86 7.16 0.92
CA PRO A 65 2.70 7.64 0.20
C PRO A 65 2.29 6.66 -0.90
N PHE A 66 1.00 6.32 -0.93
CA PHE A 66 0.37 5.77 -2.12
C PHE A 66 -0.16 6.89 -2.99
N LEU A 67 -0.18 6.63 -4.29
CA LEU A 67 -0.66 7.53 -5.33
C LEU A 67 -1.68 6.81 -6.20
N LEU A 68 -2.64 7.56 -6.71
CA LEU A 68 -3.39 7.18 -7.89
C LEU A 68 -2.81 7.97 -9.06
N ALA A 69 -2.25 7.29 -10.05
CA ALA A 69 -1.54 7.91 -11.16
C ALA A 69 -2.03 7.39 -12.50
N ALA A 70 -1.96 8.23 -13.51
CA ALA A 70 -2.26 7.92 -14.90
C ALA A 70 -1.11 8.40 -15.79
N SER A 71 -1.13 8.01 -17.08
CA SER A 71 -0.21 8.55 -18.07
C SER A 71 -0.34 10.07 -18.19
N GLY A 72 0.74 10.77 -18.54
CA GLY A 72 0.74 12.22 -18.68
C GLY A 72 -0.15 12.76 -19.78
N ASP A 73 -0.52 11.94 -20.75
CA ASP A 73 -1.45 12.26 -21.84
C ASP A 73 -2.91 11.92 -21.50
N ALA A 74 -3.19 11.32 -20.32
CA ALA A 74 -4.56 11.05 -19.88
C ALA A 74 -5.41 12.32 -19.90
N PRO A 75 -6.71 12.26 -20.30
CA PRO A 75 -7.56 13.43 -20.41
C PRO A 75 -8.10 13.95 -19.06
N TYR A 76 -7.62 13.43 -17.94
CA TYR A 76 -8.00 13.79 -16.58
C TYR A 76 -6.74 13.97 -15.70
N SER A 77 -6.86 14.84 -14.68
CA SER A 77 -5.74 15.22 -13.78
C SER A 77 -6.10 15.16 -12.29
N ASN A 78 -7.34 14.79 -11.97
CA ASN A 78 -7.86 14.66 -10.61
C ASN A 78 -9.05 13.71 -10.58
N MET A 79 -9.56 13.41 -9.37
CA MET A 79 -10.66 12.44 -9.20
C MET A 79 -11.97 12.87 -9.84
N ALA A 80 -12.28 14.16 -9.85
CA ALA A 80 -13.53 14.66 -10.44
C ALA A 80 -13.49 14.54 -11.98
N GLU A 81 -12.38 14.91 -12.62
CA GLU A 81 -12.19 14.76 -14.06
C GLU A 81 -12.16 13.29 -14.48
N LEU A 82 -11.53 12.42 -13.67
CA LEU A 82 -11.59 10.97 -13.89
C LEU A 82 -13.02 10.45 -13.84
N ALA A 83 -13.79 10.89 -12.85
CA ALA A 83 -15.21 10.49 -12.71
C ALA A 83 -16.05 10.94 -13.91
N GLU A 84 -15.86 12.16 -14.39
CA GLU A 84 -16.54 12.66 -15.59
C GLU A 84 -16.19 11.84 -16.83
N TYR A 85 -14.89 11.57 -17.03
CA TYR A 85 -14.41 10.76 -18.15
C TYR A 85 -14.98 9.33 -18.13
N ALA A 86 -15.00 8.71 -16.96
CA ALA A 86 -15.47 7.35 -16.76
C ALA A 86 -16.98 7.15 -17.00
N GLN A 87 -17.80 8.24 -17.07
CA GLN A 87 -19.21 8.15 -17.44
C GLN A 87 -19.42 7.63 -18.87
N SER A 88 -18.46 7.85 -19.76
CA SER A 88 -18.58 7.49 -21.19
C SER A 88 -17.44 6.60 -21.70
N HIS A 89 -16.43 6.36 -20.89
CA HIS A 89 -15.25 5.57 -21.25
C HIS A 89 -14.96 4.50 -20.19
N LYS A 90 -14.49 3.35 -20.64
CA LYS A 90 -14.00 2.33 -19.74
C LYS A 90 -12.58 2.70 -19.30
N VAL A 91 -12.34 2.68 -18.00
CA VAL A 91 -11.03 2.93 -17.39
C VAL A 91 -10.58 1.67 -16.68
N ALA A 92 -9.40 1.18 -17.00
CA ALA A 92 -8.78 0.02 -16.36
C ALA A 92 -7.94 0.46 -15.15
N LEU A 93 -8.18 -0.15 -13.98
CA LEU A 93 -7.44 0.11 -12.74
C LEU A 93 -6.41 -0.99 -12.48
N GLY A 94 -5.13 -0.62 -12.37
CA GLY A 94 -4.09 -1.48 -11.82
C GLY A 94 -3.92 -1.26 -10.31
N HIS A 95 -3.80 -2.34 -9.53
CA HIS A 95 -3.62 -2.28 -8.07
C HIS A 95 -2.83 -3.48 -7.54
N PHE A 96 -2.48 -3.48 -6.24
CA PHE A 96 -1.76 -4.60 -5.59
C PHE A 96 -2.67 -5.65 -4.94
N GLY A 97 -3.97 -5.54 -5.11
CA GLY A 97 -4.97 -6.48 -4.59
C GLY A 97 -6.10 -5.79 -3.81
N HIS A 98 -7.29 -6.36 -3.93
CA HIS A 98 -8.52 -5.85 -3.29
C HIS A 98 -8.46 -5.73 -1.76
N PRO A 99 -7.74 -6.59 -1.00
CA PRO A 99 -7.70 -6.46 0.45
C PRO A 99 -6.94 -5.22 0.95
N LEU A 100 -6.16 -4.55 0.09
CA LEU A 100 -5.36 -3.40 0.49
C LEU A 100 -6.20 -2.13 0.69
N ILE A 101 -5.83 -1.35 1.71
CA ILE A 101 -6.51 -0.08 2.05
C ILE A 101 -6.54 0.89 0.87
N PRO A 102 -5.43 1.17 0.15
CA PRO A 102 -5.45 2.09 -0.97
C PRO A 102 -6.41 1.65 -2.08
N THR A 103 -6.42 0.35 -2.39
CA THR A 103 -7.33 -0.23 -3.40
C THR A 103 -8.79 -0.05 -2.98
N LYS A 104 -9.14 -0.39 -1.73
CA LYS A 104 -10.49 -0.21 -1.20
C LYS A 104 -10.91 1.26 -1.22
N ALA A 105 -10.03 2.16 -0.79
CA ALA A 105 -10.30 3.60 -0.80
C ALA A 105 -10.52 4.14 -2.23
N THR A 106 -9.80 3.61 -3.23
CA THR A 106 -10.00 3.95 -4.64
C THR A 106 -11.40 3.55 -5.12
N PHE A 107 -11.84 2.32 -4.82
CA PHE A 107 -13.19 1.87 -5.19
C PHE A 107 -14.29 2.62 -4.45
N VAL A 108 -14.12 2.92 -3.16
CA VAL A 108 -15.07 3.73 -2.40
C VAL A 108 -15.15 5.14 -2.98
N ALA A 109 -14.02 5.74 -3.35
CA ALA A 109 -14.00 7.06 -3.99
C ALA A 109 -14.71 7.05 -5.34
N ALA A 110 -14.53 6.01 -6.15
CA ALA A 110 -15.24 5.85 -7.42
C ALA A 110 -16.76 5.79 -7.19
N MET A 111 -17.20 5.00 -6.23
CA MET A 111 -18.62 4.88 -5.87
C MET A 111 -19.20 6.21 -5.38
N GLU A 112 -18.50 6.93 -4.49
CA GLU A 112 -18.95 8.25 -3.99
C GLU A 112 -19.02 9.32 -5.09
N LEU A 113 -18.14 9.22 -6.10
CA LEU A 113 -18.12 10.10 -7.27
C LEU A 113 -19.06 9.63 -8.40
N GLY A 114 -19.78 8.52 -8.20
CA GLY A 114 -20.81 8.01 -9.11
C GLY A 114 -20.25 7.35 -10.37
N PHE A 115 -19.08 6.73 -10.32
CA PHE A 115 -18.56 5.96 -11.44
C PHE A 115 -18.03 4.59 -11.00
N GLU A 116 -17.79 3.71 -11.96
CA GLU A 116 -17.15 2.41 -11.78
C GLU A 116 -16.00 2.27 -12.77
N PHE A 117 -14.91 1.59 -12.34
CA PHE A 117 -13.87 1.18 -13.26
C PHE A 117 -14.40 0.12 -14.22
N GLY A 118 -14.06 0.23 -15.50
CA GLY A 118 -14.51 -0.70 -16.54
C GLY A 118 -13.87 -2.09 -16.41
N SER A 119 -12.69 -2.15 -15.80
CA SER A 119 -11.98 -3.37 -15.40
C SER A 119 -10.96 -3.04 -14.32
N ASP A 120 -10.51 -4.07 -13.59
CA ASP A 120 -9.39 -3.95 -12.68
C ASP A 120 -8.52 -5.21 -12.72
N ALA A 121 -7.24 -5.04 -12.39
CA ALA A 121 -6.29 -6.14 -12.29
C ALA A 121 -5.30 -5.92 -11.13
N ALA A 122 -4.97 -7.03 -10.47
CA ALA A 122 -3.94 -7.04 -9.45
C ALA A 122 -2.58 -7.41 -10.04
N PHE A 123 -1.59 -6.57 -9.78
CA PHE A 123 -0.20 -6.75 -10.23
C PHE A 123 0.73 -6.93 -9.03
N ASP A 124 1.74 -7.77 -9.16
CA ASP A 124 2.82 -7.87 -8.17
C ASP A 124 3.77 -6.66 -8.21
N MET A 125 3.90 -6.02 -9.37
CA MET A 125 4.55 -4.73 -9.60
C MET A 125 3.58 -3.80 -10.34
N ASN A 126 3.38 -2.62 -9.81
CA ASN A 126 2.48 -1.60 -10.35
C ASN A 126 3.28 -0.30 -10.48
N ASP A 127 4.05 -0.21 -11.54
CA ASP A 127 5.08 0.81 -11.77
C ASP A 127 4.88 1.56 -13.10
N CYS A 128 5.90 2.28 -13.52
CA CYS A 128 5.91 3.01 -14.79
C CYS A 128 5.56 2.14 -16.00
N ASN A 129 5.99 0.87 -16.01
CA ASN A 129 5.77 -0.02 -17.14
C ASN A 129 4.30 -0.42 -17.27
N THR A 130 3.59 -0.56 -16.16
CA THR A 130 2.15 -0.92 -16.15
C THR A 130 1.31 0.12 -16.92
N LEU A 131 1.64 1.41 -16.78
CA LEU A 131 0.99 2.48 -17.56
C LEU A 131 1.51 2.53 -18.99
N ALA A 132 2.83 2.41 -19.19
CA ALA A 132 3.46 2.51 -20.50
C ALA A 132 3.06 1.37 -21.45
N SER A 133 2.80 0.17 -20.92
CA SER A 133 2.33 -0.99 -21.71
C SER A 133 0.84 -0.90 -22.05
N GLY A 134 0.07 -0.06 -21.36
CA GLY A 134 -1.39 -0.01 -21.48
C GLY A 134 -2.11 -1.14 -20.77
N ASP A 135 -1.45 -1.83 -19.83
CA ASP A 135 -2.08 -2.87 -19.00
C ASP A 135 -3.11 -2.26 -18.02
N ALA A 136 -2.95 -0.98 -17.68
CA ALA A 136 -3.91 -0.18 -16.95
C ALA A 136 -3.88 1.28 -17.42
N ASP A 137 -5.02 1.97 -17.34
CA ASP A 137 -5.14 3.41 -17.61
C ASP A 137 -4.80 4.25 -16.38
N VAL A 138 -5.09 3.70 -15.21
CA VAL A 138 -4.84 4.28 -13.88
C VAL A 138 -4.24 3.23 -12.98
N ILE A 139 -3.22 3.59 -12.21
CA ILE A 139 -2.61 2.69 -11.24
C ILE A 139 -2.69 3.23 -9.82
N ASN A 140 -3.01 2.35 -8.88
CA ASN A 140 -2.89 2.60 -7.46
C ASN A 140 -1.54 2.03 -6.98
N THR A 141 -0.56 2.90 -6.73
CA THR A 141 0.84 2.51 -6.52
C THR A 141 1.53 3.32 -5.42
N THR A 142 2.75 2.95 -5.05
CA THR A 142 3.58 3.77 -4.15
C THR A 142 4.41 4.78 -4.95
N ALA A 143 4.65 5.95 -4.36
CA ALA A 143 5.48 6.97 -5.00
C ALA A 143 6.85 6.43 -5.42
N ALA A 144 7.47 5.57 -4.62
CA ALA A 144 8.79 5.01 -4.91
C ALA A 144 8.87 4.22 -6.22
N LEU A 145 7.78 3.54 -6.63
CA LEU A 145 7.75 2.73 -7.85
C LEU A 145 7.59 3.57 -9.12
N VAL A 146 7.10 4.79 -8.99
CA VAL A 146 6.86 5.70 -10.13
C VAL A 146 7.80 6.90 -10.13
N LEU A 147 8.70 7.04 -9.16
CA LEU A 147 9.72 8.10 -9.15
C LEU A 147 10.50 8.22 -10.46
N PRO A 148 10.90 7.11 -11.14
CA PRO A 148 11.64 7.21 -12.39
C PRO A 148 10.88 7.88 -13.55
N CYS A 149 9.56 7.90 -13.51
CA CYS A 149 8.69 8.48 -14.55
C CYS A 149 7.70 9.51 -14.00
N LEU A 150 7.87 9.96 -12.76
CA LEU A 150 6.89 10.81 -12.07
C LEU A 150 6.57 12.10 -12.85
N ASP A 151 7.57 12.69 -13.48
CA ASP A 151 7.43 13.90 -14.29
C ASP A 151 6.61 13.69 -15.57
N ASP A 152 6.51 12.44 -16.04
CA ASP A 152 5.74 12.03 -17.21
C ASP A 152 4.34 11.52 -16.85
N LEU A 153 3.94 11.58 -15.57
CA LEU A 153 2.66 11.09 -15.09
C LEU A 153 1.77 12.22 -14.59
N LYS A 154 0.48 11.95 -14.60
CA LYS A 154 -0.53 12.71 -13.84
C LYS A 154 -0.85 11.97 -12.57
N VAL A 155 -0.48 12.57 -11.43
CA VAL A 155 -0.89 12.06 -10.12
C VAL A 155 -2.25 12.64 -9.78
N LEU A 156 -3.28 11.79 -9.76
CA LEU A 156 -4.67 12.20 -9.60
C LEU A 156 -5.05 12.46 -8.14
N ALA A 157 -4.51 11.66 -7.22
CA ALA A 157 -4.72 11.79 -5.79
C ALA A 157 -3.59 11.13 -4.99
N THR A 158 -3.39 11.55 -3.74
CA THR A 158 -2.50 10.90 -2.78
C THR A 158 -3.28 10.25 -1.64
N PHE A 159 -2.77 9.12 -1.13
CA PHE A 159 -3.37 8.36 -0.03
C PHE A 159 -2.52 8.55 1.23
N THR A 160 -2.43 9.77 1.69
CA THR A 160 -1.57 10.20 2.81
C THR A 160 -2.35 10.80 3.98
N GLY A 161 -3.63 10.44 4.09
CA GLY A 161 -4.53 11.03 5.08
C GLY A 161 -4.93 12.46 4.69
N ASP A 162 -4.78 13.38 5.62
CA ASP A 162 -5.12 14.81 5.48
C ASP A 162 -3.91 15.69 5.09
N GLN A 163 -2.73 15.10 4.94
CA GLN A 163 -1.50 15.82 4.62
C GLN A 163 -0.97 15.45 3.24
N ARG A 164 -0.69 16.46 2.43
CA ARG A 164 -0.05 16.27 1.12
C ARG A 164 1.39 15.81 1.30
N THR A 165 1.85 14.96 0.39
CA THR A 165 3.22 14.45 0.41
C THR A 165 4.21 15.48 -0.14
N SER A 166 5.45 15.47 0.35
CA SER A 166 6.55 16.27 -0.19
C SER A 166 6.95 15.87 -1.61
N VAL A 167 6.65 14.64 -2.02
CA VAL A 167 6.93 14.15 -3.39
C VAL A 167 6.01 14.83 -4.41
N THR A 168 4.75 15.08 -4.02
CA THR A 168 3.75 15.72 -4.88
C THR A 168 2.97 16.78 -4.11
N PRO A 169 3.61 17.89 -3.70
CA PRO A 169 3.03 18.86 -2.75
C PRO A 169 1.81 19.61 -3.31
N ASN A 170 1.68 19.65 -4.62
CA ASN A 170 0.57 20.32 -5.31
C ASN A 170 -0.62 19.40 -5.58
N VAL A 171 -0.48 18.08 -5.36
CA VAL A 171 -1.56 17.12 -5.57
C VAL A 171 -2.41 17.02 -4.30
N ALA A 172 -3.72 17.18 -4.48
CA ALA A 172 -4.68 17.04 -3.38
C ALA A 172 -4.77 15.58 -2.93
N THR A 173 -4.96 15.37 -1.62
CA THR A 173 -5.20 14.03 -1.09
C THR A 173 -6.57 13.51 -1.53
N LEU A 174 -6.76 12.20 -1.46
CA LEU A 174 -8.07 11.60 -1.74
C LEU A 174 -9.14 12.17 -0.79
N SER A 175 -8.80 12.37 0.48
CA SER A 175 -9.73 12.94 1.48
C SER A 175 -10.09 14.41 1.20
N GLU A 176 -9.19 15.20 0.59
CA GLU A 176 -9.49 16.56 0.14
C GLU A 176 -10.44 16.57 -1.07
N GLN A 177 -10.33 15.58 -1.97
CA GLN A 177 -11.11 15.51 -3.20
C GLN A 177 -12.48 14.84 -3.03
N VAL A 178 -12.57 13.86 -2.10
CA VAL A 178 -13.79 13.10 -1.85
C VAL A 178 -14.13 13.19 -0.35
N PRO A 179 -14.95 14.19 0.03
CA PRO A 179 -15.31 14.39 1.43
C PRO A 179 -15.98 13.16 2.06
N GLY A 180 -15.55 12.81 3.26
CA GLY A 180 -16.06 11.63 3.99
C GLY A 180 -15.17 10.39 3.87
N ILE A 181 -14.25 10.37 2.92
CA ILE A 181 -13.25 9.30 2.86
C ILE A 181 -12.10 9.61 3.82
N VAL A 182 -11.85 8.68 4.74
CA VAL A 182 -10.70 8.73 5.64
C VAL A 182 -9.69 7.66 5.20
N VAL A 183 -8.53 8.10 4.75
CA VAL A 183 -7.41 7.22 4.44
C VAL A 183 -6.44 7.23 5.62
N PRO A 184 -6.22 6.11 6.31
CA PRO A 184 -5.24 6.07 7.39
C PRO A 184 -3.82 6.17 6.84
N THR A 185 -2.87 6.55 7.69
CA THR A 185 -1.45 6.49 7.36
C THR A 185 -1.05 5.07 6.94
N LEU A 186 -0.42 4.96 5.79
CA LEU A 186 0.04 3.68 5.24
C LEU A 186 1.49 3.43 5.67
N TRP A 187 1.73 2.29 6.29
CA TRP A 187 3.03 1.94 6.87
C TRP A 187 3.34 0.45 6.74
N ASN A 188 4.62 0.11 6.83
CA ASN A 188 5.09 -1.24 7.10
C ASN A 188 5.73 -1.32 8.48
N GLY A 189 5.44 -2.40 9.16
CA GLY A 189 6.04 -2.73 10.45
C GLY A 189 6.67 -4.10 10.45
N LEU A 190 7.57 -4.31 11.41
CA LEU A 190 8.09 -5.63 11.74
C LEU A 190 7.20 -6.26 12.79
N PHE A 191 6.89 -7.52 12.58
CA PHE A 191 6.03 -8.33 13.43
C PHE A 191 6.63 -9.69 13.70
N VAL A 192 6.30 -10.24 14.85
CA VAL A 192 6.56 -11.63 15.22
C VAL A 192 5.24 -12.30 15.58
N LYS A 193 5.24 -13.63 15.58
CA LYS A 193 4.07 -14.38 16.05
C LYS A 193 3.80 -14.09 17.53
N LYS A 194 2.52 -14.02 17.91
CA LYS A 194 2.09 -13.92 19.32
C LYS A 194 2.74 -14.99 20.18
N GLY A 195 3.17 -14.59 21.39
CA GLY A 195 3.85 -15.47 22.33
C GLY A 195 5.37 -15.52 22.15
N THR A 196 5.96 -14.74 21.25
CA THR A 196 7.41 -14.58 21.17
C THR A 196 7.95 -13.96 22.46
N PRO A 197 8.98 -14.55 23.12
CA PRO A 197 9.51 -14.06 24.38
C PRO A 197 9.92 -12.58 24.33
N GLN A 198 9.63 -11.82 25.39
CA GLN A 198 9.92 -10.38 25.41
C GLN A 198 11.38 -10.04 25.16
N ILE A 199 12.31 -10.80 25.75
CA ILE A 199 13.75 -10.61 25.53
C ILE A 199 14.17 -10.73 24.05
N VAL A 200 13.47 -11.58 23.30
CA VAL A 200 13.72 -11.76 21.86
C VAL A 200 13.19 -10.55 21.09
N LYS A 201 11.97 -10.08 21.41
CA LYS A 201 11.37 -8.87 20.83
C LYS A 201 12.24 -7.64 21.09
N ASP A 202 12.75 -7.46 22.31
CA ASP A 202 13.63 -6.36 22.68
C ASP A 202 14.92 -6.36 21.86
N LYS A 203 15.51 -7.54 21.64
CA LYS A 203 16.69 -7.71 20.81
C LYS A 203 16.42 -7.35 19.35
N ILE A 204 15.32 -7.81 18.77
CA ILE A 204 14.91 -7.49 17.40
C ILE A 204 14.70 -5.98 17.28
N THR A 205 13.96 -5.36 18.21
CA THR A 205 13.71 -3.92 18.25
C THR A 205 15.02 -3.11 18.32
N ALA A 206 15.95 -3.53 19.15
CA ALA A 206 17.25 -2.84 19.26
C ALA A 206 18.06 -2.92 17.97
N VAL A 207 18.02 -4.06 17.27
CA VAL A 207 18.65 -4.20 15.95
C VAL A 207 17.94 -3.34 14.90
N ALA A 208 16.60 -3.40 14.84
CA ALA A 208 15.81 -2.62 13.90
C ALA A 208 16.08 -1.11 14.02
N LYS A 209 16.10 -0.58 15.25
CA LYS A 209 16.44 0.84 15.51
C LYS A 209 17.81 1.23 14.97
N ARG A 210 18.82 0.38 15.13
CA ARG A 210 20.17 0.64 14.60
C ARG A 210 20.20 0.61 13.07
N VAL A 211 19.46 -0.31 12.46
CA VAL A 211 19.37 -0.39 10.99
C VAL A 211 18.70 0.85 10.42
N VAL A 212 17.55 1.26 10.98
CA VAL A 212 16.83 2.47 10.52
C VAL A 212 17.69 3.73 10.67
N ALA A 213 18.52 3.81 11.70
CA ALA A 213 19.43 4.95 11.92
C ALA A 213 20.74 4.87 11.11
N SER A 214 20.90 3.85 10.25
CA SER A 214 22.16 3.67 9.48
C SER A 214 22.20 4.52 8.21
N ASP A 215 23.42 4.86 7.76
CA ASP A 215 23.66 5.53 6.49
C ASP A 215 23.11 4.77 5.27
N ALA A 216 23.01 3.44 5.39
CA ALA A 216 22.45 2.61 4.33
C ALA A 216 20.96 2.92 4.10
N VAL A 217 20.19 3.09 5.18
CA VAL A 217 18.77 3.48 5.08
C VAL A 217 18.65 4.94 4.65
N ALA A 218 19.46 5.84 5.19
CA ALA A 218 19.46 7.26 4.80
C ALA A 218 19.72 7.48 3.30
N LYS A 219 20.43 6.58 2.63
CA LYS A 219 20.67 6.63 1.17
C LYS A 219 19.45 6.20 0.34
N VAL A 220 18.59 5.36 0.89
CA VAL A 220 17.41 4.80 0.20
C VAL A 220 16.15 5.60 0.53
N ALA A 221 16.14 6.29 1.66
CA ALA A 221 15.00 7.08 2.15
C ALA A 221 14.96 8.53 1.59
N LYS A 222 15.84 8.87 0.66
CA LYS A 222 15.86 10.15 -0.08
C LYS A 222 15.06 9.98 -1.36
#